data_7430ca5d36baa394c623595373da2a8c
#
_entry.id   7430ca5d36baa394c623595373da2a8c
#
_cell.length_a   1.000
_cell.length_b   1.000
_cell.length_c   1.000
_cell.angle_alpha   90.00
_cell.angle_beta   90.00
_cell.angle_gamma   90.00
#
_symmetry.space_group_name_H-M   'P 1'
#
loop_
_entity.id
_entity.type
_entity.pdbx_description
1 polymer ?
#
loop_
_entity_poly.entity_id
_entity_poly.type
_entity_poly.pdbx_seq_one_letter_code
_entity_poly.pdbx_strand_id
1 'polypeptide(L)'
;VINSAGIAGPNKTVEDYNINDWRRVNRVNLDGTFFVNKVCITDMKNENYGRIMNIASIAGKEGNPNASAYSASKAGVIALTKSLGKELAEFNISVNCITPAAAKTRIFDQMSEDHISYMLSKIPRGRFLDVKEAAKMIVWAVSDENSFTTGGVFDLSGGRATY
;
A
#
# COMPACT_ATOMS: atom_id res chain seq x y z
N VAL A 1 -3.49 -7.09 -12.02
CA VAL A 1 -2.28 -6.26 -11.78
C VAL A 1 -2.04 -6.11 -10.29
N ILE A 2 -0.77 -6.25 -9.86
CA ILE A 2 -0.38 -6.04 -8.46
C ILE A 2 0.73 -4.99 -8.45
N ASN A 3 0.46 -3.81 -7.89
CA ASN A 3 1.41 -2.70 -7.79
C ASN A 3 2.13 -2.75 -6.44
N SER A 4 3.30 -3.39 -6.40
CA SER A 4 4.09 -3.60 -5.18
C SER A 4 5.39 -2.80 -5.13
N ALA A 5 5.75 -2.07 -6.20
CA ALA A 5 6.94 -1.25 -6.21
C ALA A 5 6.86 -0.10 -5.19
N GLY A 6 7.93 0.14 -4.46
CA GLY A 6 7.97 1.24 -3.50
C GLY A 6 9.30 1.33 -2.74
N ILE A 7 9.60 2.54 -2.27
CA ILE A 7 10.77 2.84 -1.45
C ILE A 7 10.35 3.61 -0.19
N ALA A 8 11.05 3.41 0.90
CA ALA A 8 10.77 4.11 2.17
C ALA A 8 11.29 5.57 2.15
N GLY A 9 12.40 5.82 1.49
CA GLY A 9 13.15 7.07 1.63
C GLY A 9 13.89 7.18 2.98
N PRO A 10 14.62 8.28 3.21
CA PRO A 10 15.30 8.51 4.47
C PRO A 10 14.33 8.85 5.61
N ASN A 11 14.71 8.50 6.85
CA ASN A 11 14.00 8.94 8.06
C ASN A 11 14.54 10.30 8.51
N LYS A 12 13.76 11.36 8.31
CA LYS A 12 14.08 12.74 8.67
C LYS A 12 12.81 13.50 9.08
N THR A 13 12.95 14.46 9.96
CA THR A 13 11.89 15.44 10.23
C THR A 13 11.57 16.25 8.96
N VAL A 14 10.44 16.90 8.91
CA VAL A 14 9.99 17.60 7.68
C VAL A 14 10.94 18.75 7.32
N GLU A 15 11.42 19.49 8.32
CA GLU A 15 12.36 20.62 8.15
C GLU A 15 13.71 20.19 7.59
N ASP A 16 14.17 18.97 7.92
CA ASP A 16 15.44 18.41 7.47
C ASP A 16 15.29 17.48 6.25
N TYR A 17 14.06 17.30 5.75
CA TYR A 17 13.81 16.38 4.64
C TYR A 17 14.29 16.95 3.31
N ASN A 18 15.20 16.26 2.64
CA ASN A 18 15.70 16.70 1.33
C ASN A 18 14.57 16.68 0.29
N ILE A 19 14.41 17.77 -0.46
CA ILE A 19 13.33 17.91 -1.45
C ILE A 19 13.45 16.91 -2.62
N ASN A 20 14.67 16.50 -2.97
CA ASN A 20 14.88 15.51 -4.03
C ASN A 20 14.49 14.10 -3.56
N ASP A 21 14.74 13.77 -2.28
CA ASP A 21 14.28 12.51 -1.69
C ASP A 21 12.75 12.48 -1.58
N TRP A 22 12.13 13.59 -1.16
CA TRP A 22 10.68 13.75 -1.19
C TRP A 22 10.11 13.46 -2.59
N ARG A 23 10.65 14.11 -3.62
CA ARG A 23 10.21 13.94 -5.00
C ARG A 23 10.44 12.50 -5.49
N ARG A 24 11.58 11.91 -5.16
CA ARG A 24 11.91 10.53 -5.53
C ARG A 24 10.94 9.52 -4.93
N VAL A 25 10.62 9.64 -3.63
CA VAL A 25 9.68 8.76 -2.95
C VAL A 25 8.29 8.85 -3.59
N ASN A 26 7.78 10.06 -3.80
CA ASN A 26 6.47 10.27 -4.42
C ASN A 26 6.45 9.75 -5.87
N ARG A 27 7.49 10.04 -6.65
CA ARG A 27 7.60 9.56 -8.03
C ARG A 27 7.58 8.04 -8.14
N VAL A 28 8.27 7.32 -7.25
CA VAL A 28 8.28 5.85 -7.26
C VAL A 28 6.95 5.29 -6.74
N ASN A 29 6.52 5.75 -5.57
CA ASN A 29 5.40 5.11 -4.86
C ASN A 29 4.03 5.51 -5.41
N LEU A 30 3.85 6.78 -5.77
CA LEU A 30 2.55 7.32 -6.20
C LEU A 30 2.46 7.44 -7.72
N ASP A 31 3.37 8.18 -8.36
CA ASP A 31 3.31 8.36 -9.81
C ASP A 31 3.52 7.01 -10.53
N GLY A 32 4.45 6.16 -10.04
CA GLY A 32 4.65 4.81 -10.58
C GLY A 32 3.39 3.96 -10.52
N THR A 33 2.69 3.95 -9.39
CA THR A 33 1.40 3.27 -9.23
C THR A 33 0.34 3.83 -10.19
N PHE A 34 0.25 5.16 -10.29
CA PHE A 34 -0.66 5.82 -11.23
C PHE A 34 -0.38 5.43 -12.68
N PHE A 35 0.88 5.45 -13.13
CA PHE A 35 1.23 5.13 -14.51
C PHE A 35 0.89 3.68 -14.88
N VAL A 36 1.18 2.72 -14.01
CA VAL A 36 0.82 1.32 -14.26
C VAL A 36 -0.70 1.17 -14.34
N ASN A 37 -1.44 1.73 -13.40
CA ASN A 37 -2.90 1.69 -13.42
C ASN A 37 -3.44 2.30 -14.72
N LYS A 38 -2.96 3.49 -15.11
CA LYS A 38 -3.39 4.20 -16.31
C LYS A 38 -3.23 3.37 -17.59
N VAL A 39 -2.11 2.69 -17.73
CA VAL A 39 -1.84 1.84 -18.92
C VAL A 39 -2.75 0.62 -18.92
N CYS A 40 -2.85 -0.11 -17.81
CA CYS A 40 -3.59 -1.35 -17.75
C CYS A 40 -5.11 -1.16 -17.85
N ILE A 41 -5.67 -0.05 -17.36
CA ILE A 41 -7.11 0.20 -17.35
C ILE A 41 -7.68 0.24 -18.77
N THR A 42 -6.94 0.74 -19.76
CA THR A 42 -7.42 0.78 -21.16
C THR A 42 -7.76 -0.61 -21.67
N ASP A 43 -6.83 -1.56 -21.51
CA ASP A 43 -7.03 -2.93 -21.94
C ASP A 43 -8.12 -3.63 -21.12
N MET A 44 -8.13 -3.40 -19.80
CA MET A 44 -9.17 -3.95 -18.92
C MET A 44 -10.58 -3.48 -19.30
N LYS A 45 -10.75 -2.22 -19.73
CA LYS A 45 -12.04 -1.72 -20.23
C LYS A 45 -12.44 -2.40 -21.52
N ASN A 46 -11.52 -2.58 -22.45
CA ASN A 46 -11.80 -3.25 -23.74
C ASN A 46 -12.26 -4.69 -23.53
N GLU A 47 -11.65 -5.40 -22.58
CA GLU A 47 -11.99 -6.79 -22.23
C GLU A 47 -13.16 -6.88 -21.22
N ASN A 48 -13.66 -5.75 -20.71
CA ASN A 48 -14.61 -5.69 -19.60
C ASN A 48 -14.24 -6.61 -18.43
N TYR A 49 -12.93 -6.69 -18.13
CA TYR A 49 -12.41 -7.49 -17.03
C TYR A 49 -11.10 -6.90 -16.49
N GLY A 50 -11.02 -6.76 -15.17
CA GLY A 50 -9.78 -6.32 -14.53
C GLY A 50 -9.78 -6.48 -13.02
N ARG A 51 -8.60 -6.79 -12.48
CA ARG A 51 -8.37 -6.87 -11.04
C ARG A 51 -7.06 -6.15 -10.72
N ILE A 52 -7.14 -5.10 -9.92
CA ILE A 52 -5.99 -4.29 -9.51
C ILE A 52 -5.87 -4.29 -7.99
N MET A 53 -4.67 -4.62 -7.50
CA MET A 53 -4.31 -4.50 -6.10
C MET A 53 -3.11 -3.57 -5.94
N ASN A 54 -3.31 -2.44 -5.28
CA ASN A 54 -2.26 -1.48 -4.94
C ASN A 54 -1.73 -1.76 -3.53
N ILE A 55 -0.41 -1.82 -3.36
CA ILE A 55 0.20 -2.01 -2.04
C ILE A 55 0.45 -0.64 -1.40
N ALA A 56 -0.46 -0.24 -0.53
CA ALA A 56 -0.30 0.96 0.29
C ALA A 56 0.52 0.67 1.56
N SER A 57 0.15 1.20 2.69
CA SER A 57 0.78 0.97 4.00
C SER A 57 -0.12 1.51 5.11
N ILE A 58 0.03 0.97 6.31
CA ILE A 58 -0.52 1.56 7.52
C ILE A 58 -0.04 3.02 7.72
N ALA A 59 1.18 3.32 7.28
CA ALA A 59 1.72 4.68 7.31
C ALA A 59 0.90 5.68 6.46
N GLY A 60 0.20 5.21 5.44
CA GLY A 60 -0.72 6.03 4.66
C GLY A 60 -2.03 6.34 5.37
N LYS A 61 -2.40 5.57 6.39
CA LYS A 61 -3.56 5.84 7.26
C LYS A 61 -3.21 6.76 8.42
N GLU A 62 -2.14 6.45 9.14
CA GLU A 62 -1.80 7.08 10.41
C GLU A 62 -0.78 8.21 10.30
N GLY A 63 0.08 8.17 9.26
CA GLY A 63 1.31 8.95 9.25
C GLY A 63 2.36 8.39 10.21
N ASN A 64 3.62 8.32 9.76
CA ASN A 64 4.73 7.93 10.64
C ASN A 64 5.66 9.14 10.85
N PRO A 65 6.03 9.47 12.09
CA PRO A 65 7.08 10.45 12.38
C PRO A 65 8.35 10.13 11.58
N ASN A 66 9.01 11.16 11.09
CA ASN A 66 10.26 11.09 10.30
C ASN A 66 10.14 10.36 8.94
N ALA A 67 8.93 10.00 8.51
CA ALA A 67 8.68 9.31 7.24
C ALA A 67 7.58 10.02 6.41
N SER A 68 7.60 11.35 6.40
CA SER A 68 6.54 12.18 5.80
C SER A 68 6.32 11.89 4.31
N ALA A 69 7.39 11.77 3.51
CA ALA A 69 7.29 11.46 2.09
C ALA A 69 6.67 10.09 1.83
N TYR A 70 7.09 9.08 2.59
CA TYR A 70 6.52 7.73 2.51
C TYR A 70 5.04 7.73 2.87
N SER A 71 4.70 8.33 4.02
CA SER A 71 3.31 8.41 4.51
C SER A 71 2.40 9.13 3.51
N ALA A 72 2.83 10.28 3.00
CA ALA A 72 2.08 11.04 2.01
C ALA A 72 1.89 10.25 0.70
N SER A 73 2.95 9.60 0.19
CA SER A 73 2.84 8.78 -1.02
C SER A 73 1.88 7.60 -0.86
N LYS A 74 1.89 6.93 0.31
CA LYS A 74 1.00 5.79 0.59
C LYS A 74 -0.44 6.23 0.87
N ALA A 75 -0.66 7.40 1.45
CA ALA A 75 -1.97 8.03 1.55
C ALA A 75 -2.52 8.38 0.15
N GLY A 76 -1.67 8.90 -0.73
CA GLY A 76 -2.01 9.15 -2.14
C GLY A 76 -2.45 7.88 -2.87
N VAL A 77 -1.76 6.75 -2.66
CA VAL A 77 -2.16 5.45 -3.23
C VAL A 77 -3.53 5.00 -2.73
N ILE A 78 -3.85 5.20 -1.45
CA ILE A 78 -5.18 4.90 -0.90
C ILE A 78 -6.25 5.75 -1.58
N ALA A 79 -6.02 7.06 -1.71
CA ALA A 79 -6.96 7.97 -2.36
C ALA A 79 -7.15 7.63 -3.85
N LEU A 80 -6.05 7.38 -4.57
CA LEU A 80 -6.07 6.94 -5.97
C LEU A 80 -6.90 5.67 -6.16
N THR A 81 -6.71 4.68 -5.28
CA THR A 81 -7.48 3.43 -5.30
C THR A 81 -8.98 3.67 -5.18
N LYS A 82 -9.38 4.54 -4.24
CA LYS A 82 -10.80 4.88 -4.03
C LYS A 82 -11.40 5.61 -5.25
N SER A 83 -10.64 6.50 -5.87
CA SER A 83 -11.09 7.20 -7.11
C SER A 83 -11.29 6.20 -8.23
N LEU A 84 -10.28 5.38 -8.52
CA LEU A 84 -10.35 4.40 -9.60
C LEU A 84 -11.44 3.35 -9.37
N GLY A 85 -11.65 2.91 -8.12
CA GLY A 85 -12.73 1.98 -7.79
C GLY A 85 -14.12 2.53 -8.13
N LYS A 86 -14.33 3.85 -7.96
CA LYS A 86 -15.58 4.53 -8.34
C LYS A 86 -15.68 4.75 -9.85
N GLU A 87 -14.59 5.19 -10.49
CA GLU A 87 -14.54 5.47 -11.93
C GLU A 87 -14.80 4.21 -12.78
N LEU A 88 -14.46 3.04 -12.26
CA LEU A 88 -14.52 1.76 -12.97
C LEU A 88 -15.67 0.85 -12.51
N ALA A 89 -16.54 1.35 -11.64
CA ALA A 89 -17.60 0.56 -11.01
C ALA A 89 -18.65 -0.01 -12.00
N GLU A 90 -18.83 0.61 -13.17
CA GLU A 90 -19.73 0.14 -14.22
C GLU A 90 -19.14 -1.00 -15.07
N PHE A 91 -17.83 -1.25 -14.94
CA PHE A 91 -17.13 -2.33 -15.62
C PHE A 91 -16.90 -3.52 -14.66
N ASN A 92 -16.68 -4.70 -15.19
CA ASN A 92 -16.20 -5.82 -14.38
C ASN A 92 -14.71 -5.64 -13.99
N ILE A 93 -14.39 -4.47 -13.42
CA ILE A 93 -13.05 -4.10 -12.99
C ILE A 93 -13.10 -3.72 -11.51
N SER A 94 -12.25 -4.36 -10.69
CA SER A 94 -12.08 -3.97 -9.30
C SER A 94 -10.69 -3.39 -9.04
N VAL A 95 -10.64 -2.31 -8.26
CA VAL A 95 -9.41 -1.64 -7.85
C VAL A 95 -9.43 -1.52 -6.34
N ASN A 96 -8.53 -2.22 -5.67
CA ASN A 96 -8.44 -2.26 -4.21
C ASN A 96 -7.01 -2.01 -3.73
N CYS A 97 -6.82 -1.74 -2.45
CA CYS A 97 -5.50 -1.69 -1.85
C CYS A 97 -5.44 -2.42 -0.50
N ILE A 98 -4.22 -2.82 -0.12
CA ILE A 98 -3.92 -3.30 1.23
C ILE A 98 -3.08 -2.27 1.98
N THR A 99 -3.25 -2.23 3.31
CA THR A 99 -2.48 -1.37 4.22
C THR A 99 -1.74 -2.23 5.25
N PRO A 100 -0.63 -2.88 4.87
CA PRO A 100 0.12 -3.70 5.79
C PRO A 100 0.83 -2.87 6.85
N ALA A 101 0.91 -3.41 8.07
CA ALA A 101 1.90 -3.03 9.06
C ALA A 101 3.28 -3.63 8.69
N ALA A 102 4.24 -3.55 9.62
CA ALA A 102 5.54 -4.16 9.39
C ALA A 102 5.41 -5.68 9.15
N ALA A 103 5.95 -6.12 8.00
CA ALA A 103 6.02 -7.53 7.64
C ALA A 103 7.44 -8.05 7.82
N LYS A 104 7.56 -9.26 8.35
CA LYS A 104 8.87 -9.89 8.56
C LYS A 104 9.50 -10.23 7.20
N THR A 105 10.47 -9.43 6.80
CA THR A 105 11.24 -9.59 5.57
C THR A 105 12.72 -9.57 5.87
N ARG A 106 13.57 -9.84 4.89
CA ARG A 106 15.05 -9.84 5.05
C ARG A 106 15.61 -8.49 5.55
N ILE A 107 14.87 -7.40 5.46
CA ILE A 107 15.30 -6.09 5.98
C ILE A 107 15.44 -6.10 7.51
N PHE A 108 14.76 -7.01 8.21
CA PHE A 108 14.86 -7.17 9.67
C PHE A 108 16.25 -7.60 10.11
N ASP A 109 16.98 -8.34 9.26
CA ASP A 109 18.34 -8.79 9.56
C ASP A 109 19.35 -7.63 9.69
N GLN A 110 18.93 -6.42 9.27
CA GLN A 110 19.72 -5.19 9.29
C GLN A 110 19.23 -4.17 10.33
N MET A 111 18.23 -4.51 11.14
CA MET A 111 17.63 -3.63 12.14
C MET A 111 18.13 -3.97 13.56
N SER A 112 18.21 -2.94 14.42
CA SER A 112 18.48 -3.16 15.85
C SER A 112 17.29 -3.81 16.54
N GLU A 113 17.56 -4.57 17.61
CA GLU A 113 16.52 -5.21 18.42
C GLU A 113 15.55 -4.18 19.04
N ASP A 114 16.05 -3.02 19.45
CA ASP A 114 15.22 -1.92 19.98
C ASP A 114 14.24 -1.41 18.95
N HIS A 115 14.69 -1.25 17.69
CA HIS A 115 13.81 -0.82 16.60
C HIS A 115 12.75 -1.87 16.25
N ILE A 116 13.14 -3.14 16.24
CA ILE A 116 12.20 -4.27 16.03
C ILE A 116 11.17 -4.30 17.16
N SER A 117 11.58 -4.18 18.41
CA SER A 117 10.70 -4.14 19.58
C SER A 117 9.74 -2.94 19.54
N TYR A 118 10.24 -1.76 19.16
CA TYR A 118 9.40 -0.59 18.97
C TYR A 118 8.33 -0.80 17.90
N MET A 119 8.69 -1.34 16.74
CA MET A 119 7.71 -1.63 15.69
C MET A 119 6.67 -2.66 16.14
N LEU A 120 7.11 -3.69 16.87
CA LEU A 120 6.23 -4.75 17.37
C LEU A 120 5.24 -4.20 18.40
N SER A 121 5.66 -3.28 19.28
CA SER A 121 4.79 -2.67 20.30
C SER A 121 3.60 -1.91 19.69
N LYS A 122 3.68 -1.54 18.41
CA LYS A 122 2.58 -0.85 17.70
C LYS A 122 1.55 -1.81 17.11
N ILE A 123 1.79 -3.13 17.15
CA ILE A 123 0.90 -4.14 16.55
C ILE A 123 0.16 -4.90 17.66
N PRO A 124 -1.14 -4.63 17.92
CA PRO A 124 -1.88 -5.28 19.00
C PRO A 124 -1.88 -6.81 18.93
N ARG A 125 -1.78 -7.39 17.71
CA ARG A 125 -1.68 -8.85 17.54
C ARG A 125 -0.37 -9.47 18.08
N GLY A 126 0.59 -8.67 18.54
CA GLY A 126 1.83 -9.10 19.18
C GLY A 126 2.83 -9.83 18.30
N ARG A 127 2.65 -9.77 16.98
CA ARG A 127 3.58 -10.34 15.99
C ARG A 127 3.57 -9.53 14.70
N PHE A 128 4.64 -9.68 13.92
CA PHE A 128 4.69 -9.12 12.57
C PHE A 128 3.79 -9.88 11.60
N LEU A 129 3.39 -9.19 10.53
CA LEU A 129 2.68 -9.79 9.41
C LEU A 129 3.59 -10.81 8.71
N ASP A 130 3.11 -12.01 8.45
CA ASP A 130 3.77 -12.95 7.54
C ASP A 130 3.43 -12.54 6.10
N VAL A 131 4.45 -12.50 5.24
CA VAL A 131 4.28 -12.19 3.81
C VAL A 131 3.31 -13.13 3.11
N LYS A 132 3.19 -14.37 3.58
CA LYS A 132 2.21 -15.34 3.05
C LYS A 132 0.77 -14.97 3.41
N GLU A 133 0.54 -14.32 4.56
CA GLU A 133 -0.80 -13.81 4.92
C GLU A 133 -1.20 -12.68 3.99
N ALA A 134 -0.28 -11.75 3.71
CA ALA A 134 -0.51 -10.69 2.73
C ALA A 134 -0.78 -11.26 1.33
N ALA A 135 0.03 -12.23 0.90
CA ALA A 135 -0.13 -12.87 -0.41
C ALA A 135 -1.49 -13.55 -0.56
N LYS A 136 -1.99 -14.24 0.45
CA LYS A 136 -3.32 -14.89 0.42
C LYS A 136 -4.43 -13.87 0.23
N MET A 137 -4.40 -12.73 0.94
CA MET A 137 -5.39 -11.68 0.77
C MET A 137 -5.29 -11.04 -0.61
N ILE A 138 -4.08 -10.79 -1.12
CA ILE A 138 -3.87 -10.24 -2.46
C ILE A 138 -4.45 -11.18 -3.52
N VAL A 139 -4.14 -12.49 -3.44
CA VAL A 139 -4.64 -13.50 -4.39
C VAL A 139 -6.16 -13.52 -4.40
N TRP A 140 -6.81 -13.57 -3.23
CA TRP A 140 -8.27 -13.49 -3.16
C TRP A 140 -8.81 -12.20 -3.80
N ALA A 141 -8.22 -11.05 -3.47
CA ALA A 141 -8.71 -9.76 -3.95
C ALA A 141 -8.56 -9.56 -5.47
N VAL A 142 -7.64 -10.29 -6.12
CA VAL A 142 -7.46 -10.27 -7.58
C VAL A 142 -8.04 -11.50 -8.29
N SER A 143 -8.74 -12.37 -7.57
CA SER A 143 -9.44 -13.52 -8.13
C SER A 143 -10.90 -13.18 -8.49
N ASP A 144 -11.58 -14.09 -9.16
CA ASP A 144 -13.01 -13.98 -9.52
C ASP A 144 -13.93 -14.08 -8.29
N GLU A 145 -13.44 -14.66 -7.18
CA GLU A 145 -14.17 -14.71 -5.92
C GLU A 145 -14.47 -13.31 -5.36
N ASN A 146 -13.64 -12.32 -5.67
CA ASN A 146 -13.90 -10.91 -5.35
C ASN A 146 -14.60 -10.22 -6.52
N SER A 147 -15.90 -10.40 -6.62
CA SER A 147 -16.71 -9.84 -7.71
C SER A 147 -17.42 -8.53 -7.36
N PHE A 148 -17.49 -8.15 -6.07
CA PHE A 148 -18.30 -7.00 -5.63
C PHE A 148 -17.49 -5.89 -4.96
N THR A 149 -16.28 -6.17 -4.44
CA THR A 149 -15.49 -5.17 -3.72
C THR A 149 -14.58 -4.38 -4.64
N THR A 150 -14.82 -3.07 -4.72
CA THR A 150 -13.94 -2.11 -5.40
C THR A 150 -13.77 -0.83 -4.57
N GLY A 151 -12.66 -0.14 -4.68
CA GLY A 151 -12.31 1.01 -3.85
C GLY A 151 -12.00 0.65 -2.39
N GLY A 152 -11.90 -0.65 -2.08
CA GLY A 152 -11.67 -1.18 -0.74
C GLY A 152 -10.24 -0.94 -0.25
N VAL A 153 -10.12 -0.71 1.06
CA VAL A 153 -8.83 -0.57 1.77
C VAL A 153 -8.75 -1.69 2.79
N PHE A 154 -8.09 -2.78 2.43
CA PHE A 154 -7.99 -3.94 3.30
C PHE A 154 -6.86 -3.78 4.31
N ASP A 155 -7.24 -3.78 5.58
CA ASP A 155 -6.28 -3.63 6.67
C ASP A 155 -5.51 -4.92 6.97
N LEU A 156 -4.20 -4.83 7.00
CA LEU A 156 -3.29 -5.88 7.42
C LEU A 156 -2.36 -5.39 8.55
N SER A 157 -2.92 -4.57 9.47
CA SER A 157 -2.15 -3.95 10.54
C SER A 157 -2.10 -4.75 11.84
N GLY A 158 -2.82 -5.87 11.92
CA GLY A 158 -2.91 -6.66 13.16
C GLY A 158 -3.65 -5.93 14.28
N GLY A 159 -4.64 -5.09 13.92
CA GLY A 159 -5.45 -4.32 14.85
C GLY A 159 -4.91 -2.93 15.20
N ARG A 160 -3.81 -2.50 14.54
CA ARG A 160 -3.21 -1.18 14.77
C ARG A 160 -4.11 -0.04 14.25
N ALA A 161 -4.68 -0.20 13.06
CA ALA A 161 -5.68 0.71 12.53
C ALA A 161 -7.02 -0.02 12.37
N THR A 162 -8.13 0.69 12.65
CA THR A 162 -9.49 0.13 12.65
C THR A 162 -10.44 0.88 11.69
N TYR A 163 -9.92 1.68 10.78
CA TYR A 163 -10.72 2.47 9.81
C TYR A 163 -10.18 2.34 8.40
#